data_a80883e62016ebfdf9e9ddaea98ade64
#
_entry.id   a80883e62016ebfdf9e9ddaea98ade64
#
_cell.length_a   1.000
_cell.length_b   1.000
_cell.length_c   1.000
_cell.angle_alpha   90.00
_cell.angle_beta   90.00
_cell.angle_gamma   90.00
#
_symmetry.space_group_name_H-M   'P 1'
#
loop_
_entity.id
_entity.type
_entity.pdbx_description
1 polymer ?
#
loop_
_entity_poly.entity_id
_entity_poly.type
_entity_poly.pdbx_seq_one_letter_code
_entity_poly.pdbx_strand_id
1 'polypeptide(L)'
;MPKPLVHVIGGGLAGCEASWQAASRGVDVVLHEMRPVTPTAVHKTDGLAELVCSNSFRGDKLDNAVGLLKEEMRRLDSLIMRAAESSRVPAGAALAVDRLRFSELVTQAVADHPRITVVREELTALPTDPRARLPTGLPPPFRSA
;
A
#
# COMPACT_ATOMS: atom_id res chain seq x y z
N MET A 1 0.40 -6.72 28.83
CA MET A 1 0.80 -5.51 28.10
C MET A 1 -0.22 -5.23 27.00
N PRO A 2 -0.61 -3.99 26.76
CA PRO A 2 -1.47 -3.67 25.64
C PRO A 2 -0.76 -4.05 24.33
N LYS A 3 -1.51 -4.67 23.39
CA LYS A 3 -0.94 -5.01 22.08
C LYS A 3 -0.54 -3.74 21.34
N PRO A 4 0.58 -3.76 20.61
CA PRO A 4 0.98 -2.62 19.81
C PRO A 4 -0.07 -2.36 18.71
N LEU A 5 -0.42 -1.09 18.53
CA LEU A 5 -1.32 -0.63 17.49
C LEU A 5 -0.57 0.37 16.61
N VAL A 6 -0.64 0.18 15.29
CA VAL A 6 -0.03 1.08 14.31
C VAL A 6 -1.12 1.72 13.46
N HIS A 7 -1.10 3.04 13.34
CA HIS A 7 -1.90 3.77 12.39
C HIS A 7 -1.07 4.05 11.14
N VAL A 8 -1.55 3.59 10.00
CA VAL A 8 -0.96 3.85 8.68
C VAL A 8 -1.87 4.84 7.96
N ILE A 9 -1.31 5.92 7.43
CA ILE A 9 -2.07 6.98 6.77
C ILE A 9 -1.80 6.92 5.27
N GLY A 10 -2.85 6.67 4.50
CA GLY A 10 -2.83 6.53 3.05
C GLY A 10 -2.80 5.08 2.57
N GLY A 11 -3.83 4.67 1.83
CA GLY A 11 -4.00 3.34 1.25
C GLY A 11 -3.35 3.17 -0.13
N GLY A 12 -2.24 3.87 -0.40
CA GLY A 12 -1.42 3.68 -1.59
C GLY A 12 -0.51 2.45 -1.49
N LEU A 13 0.40 2.29 -2.45
CA LEU A 13 1.35 1.15 -2.48
C LEU A 13 2.12 1.00 -1.18
N ALA A 14 2.71 2.09 -0.69
CA ALA A 14 3.53 2.09 0.52
C ALA A 14 2.71 1.78 1.78
N GLY A 15 1.52 2.39 1.91
CA GLY A 15 0.66 2.17 3.07
C GLY A 15 0.10 0.76 3.13
N CYS A 16 -0.29 0.18 1.99
CA CYS A 16 -0.75 -1.21 1.92
C CYS A 16 0.38 -2.19 2.28
N GLU A 17 1.58 -1.97 1.74
CA GLU A 17 2.75 -2.81 2.08
C GLU A 17 3.13 -2.69 3.56
N ALA A 18 3.20 -1.47 4.11
CA ALA A 18 3.50 -1.25 5.52
C ALA A 18 2.47 -1.92 6.45
N SER A 19 1.18 -1.78 6.11
CA SER A 19 0.10 -2.43 6.85
C SER A 19 0.22 -3.95 6.82
N TRP A 20 0.48 -4.52 5.64
CA TRP A 20 0.68 -5.95 5.45
C TRP A 20 1.86 -6.48 6.27
N GLN A 21 3.01 -5.82 6.17
CA GLN A 21 4.23 -6.24 6.86
C GLN A 21 4.11 -6.16 8.38
N ALA A 22 3.47 -5.11 8.90
CA ALA A 22 3.22 -4.98 10.34
C ALA A 22 2.24 -6.06 10.83
N ALA A 23 1.13 -6.22 10.14
CA ALA A 23 0.08 -7.16 10.51
C ALA A 23 0.55 -8.62 10.44
N SER A 24 1.33 -8.98 9.41
CA SER A 24 1.94 -10.32 9.26
C SER A 24 2.93 -10.64 10.38
N ARG A 25 3.46 -9.62 11.07
CA ARG A 25 4.32 -9.77 12.24
C ARG A 25 3.58 -9.67 13.57
N GLY A 26 2.25 -9.74 13.55
CA GLY A 26 1.41 -9.80 14.74
C GLY A 26 1.03 -8.45 15.35
N VAL A 27 1.28 -7.34 14.64
CA VAL A 27 0.88 -5.99 15.06
C VAL A 27 -0.53 -5.69 14.54
N ASP A 28 -1.39 -5.12 15.38
CA ASP A 28 -2.70 -4.65 14.94
C ASP A 28 -2.54 -3.31 14.21
N VAL A 29 -3.23 -3.16 13.07
CA VAL A 29 -3.07 -2.01 12.17
C VAL A 29 -4.41 -1.35 11.89
N VAL A 30 -4.44 -0.02 11.93
CA VAL A 30 -5.53 0.79 11.38
C VAL A 30 -4.98 1.53 10.16
N LEU A 31 -5.47 1.17 8.98
CA LEU A 31 -5.14 1.81 7.71
C LEU A 31 -6.21 2.86 7.40
N HIS A 32 -5.82 4.13 7.38
CA HIS A 32 -6.69 5.24 7.01
C HIS A 32 -6.53 5.56 5.54
N GLU A 33 -7.64 5.56 4.81
CA GLU A 33 -7.70 5.95 3.40
C GLU A 33 -8.83 6.95 3.20
N MET A 34 -8.51 8.13 2.69
CA MET A 34 -9.49 9.20 2.54
C MET A 34 -10.57 8.93 1.49
N ARG A 35 -10.27 8.11 0.49
CA ARG A 35 -11.26 7.76 -0.57
C ARG A 35 -12.19 6.65 -0.08
N PRO A 36 -13.47 6.65 -0.48
CA PRO A 36 -14.14 7.60 -1.39
C PRO A 36 -14.65 8.87 -0.71
N VAL A 37 -14.52 9.01 0.62
CA VAL A 37 -15.10 10.14 1.38
C VAL A 37 -14.55 11.48 0.87
N THR A 38 -13.22 11.56 0.72
CA THR A 38 -12.55 12.72 0.12
C THR A 38 -11.88 12.30 -1.17
N PRO A 39 -12.43 12.72 -2.35
CA PRO A 39 -11.85 12.35 -3.63
C PRO A 39 -10.54 13.09 -3.91
N THR A 40 -9.72 12.53 -4.79
CA THR A 40 -8.50 13.16 -5.30
C THR A 40 -8.60 13.39 -6.80
N ALA A 41 -7.81 14.32 -7.34
CA ALA A 41 -7.82 14.63 -8.76
C ALA A 41 -7.31 13.50 -9.66
N VAL A 42 -6.52 12.58 -9.13
CA VAL A 42 -5.77 11.58 -9.92
C VAL A 42 -6.33 10.16 -9.83
N HIS A 43 -6.97 9.81 -8.72
CA HIS A 43 -7.56 8.48 -8.56
C HIS A 43 -8.92 8.37 -9.26
N LYS A 44 -9.24 7.18 -9.75
CA LYS A 44 -10.45 6.90 -10.51
C LYS A 44 -11.36 5.88 -9.84
N THR A 45 -10.83 5.14 -8.87
CA THR A 45 -11.53 4.08 -8.15
C THR A 45 -11.40 4.26 -6.64
N ASP A 46 -12.17 3.48 -5.88
CA ASP A 46 -12.08 3.41 -4.42
C ASP A 46 -11.09 2.31 -3.95
N GLY A 47 -10.46 1.63 -4.91
CA GLY A 47 -9.49 0.56 -4.63
C GLY A 47 -8.23 1.07 -3.94
N LEU A 48 -7.64 0.22 -3.09
CA LEU A 48 -6.34 0.49 -2.50
C LEU A 48 -5.23 0.27 -3.54
N ALA A 49 -4.07 0.88 -3.30
CA ALA A 49 -2.89 0.77 -4.16
C ALA A 49 -3.16 1.06 -5.65
N GLU A 50 -4.07 1.98 -5.95
CA GLU A 50 -4.39 2.35 -7.34
C GLU A 50 -3.18 2.97 -8.03
N LEU A 51 -2.85 2.43 -9.23
CA LEU A 51 -1.75 2.92 -10.06
C LEU A 51 -2.22 4.09 -10.94
N VAL A 52 -1.87 5.31 -10.56
CA VAL A 52 -2.38 6.53 -11.20
C VAL A 52 -1.53 7.02 -12.40
N CYS A 53 -0.24 6.72 -12.43
CA CYS A 53 0.67 7.19 -13.48
C CYS A 53 0.92 6.15 -14.56
N SER A 54 1.37 4.98 -14.18
CA SER A 54 1.79 3.90 -15.08
C SER A 54 1.37 2.55 -14.51
N ASN A 55 1.15 1.57 -15.39
CA ASN A 55 0.95 0.18 -14.99
C ASN A 55 2.27 -0.62 -14.95
N SER A 56 3.41 0.05 -15.10
CA SER A 56 4.72 -0.60 -15.11
C SER A 56 5.50 -0.33 -13.83
N PHE A 57 6.01 -1.38 -13.23
CA PHE A 57 7.00 -1.35 -12.16
C PHE A 57 8.43 -1.36 -12.68
N ARG A 58 8.64 -0.97 -13.94
CA ARG A 58 9.93 -0.93 -14.63
C ARG A 58 10.57 -2.31 -14.83
N GLY A 59 11.88 -2.33 -15.08
CA GLY A 59 12.64 -3.55 -15.36
C GLY A 59 12.59 -4.57 -14.21
N ASP A 60 12.58 -5.87 -14.57
CA ASP A 60 12.44 -6.98 -13.62
C ASP A 60 13.65 -7.94 -13.65
N LYS A 61 14.70 -7.58 -14.40
CA LYS A 61 15.92 -8.37 -14.47
C LYS A 61 16.86 -8.07 -13.30
N LEU A 62 17.52 -9.11 -12.79
CA LEU A 62 18.45 -9.00 -11.65
C LEU A 62 19.74 -8.23 -11.96
N ASP A 63 20.03 -8.00 -13.22
CA ASP A 63 21.20 -7.28 -13.70
C ASP A 63 21.09 -5.76 -13.55
N ASN A 64 19.97 -5.25 -13.02
CA ASN A 64 19.77 -3.85 -12.74
C ASN A 64 19.20 -3.62 -11.33
N ALA A 65 19.48 -2.43 -10.77
CA ALA A 65 19.11 -2.09 -9.40
C ALA A 65 17.61 -2.19 -9.11
N VAL A 66 16.76 -1.84 -10.08
CA VAL A 66 15.30 -1.87 -9.92
C VAL A 66 14.78 -3.32 -9.86
N GLY A 67 15.36 -4.22 -10.65
CA GLY A 67 15.02 -5.64 -10.62
C GLY A 67 15.54 -6.31 -9.33
N LEU A 68 16.77 -5.96 -8.90
CA LEU A 68 17.32 -6.47 -7.66
C LEU A 68 16.47 -6.07 -6.45
N LEU A 69 16.05 -4.80 -6.37
CA LEU A 69 15.15 -4.32 -5.30
C LEU A 69 13.85 -5.13 -5.25
N LYS A 70 13.25 -5.43 -6.40
CA LYS A 70 12.04 -6.25 -6.46
C LYS A 70 12.28 -7.68 -5.94
N GLU A 71 13.42 -8.26 -6.24
CA GLU A 71 13.79 -9.58 -5.73
C GLU A 71 13.95 -9.57 -4.20
N GLU A 72 14.54 -8.52 -3.65
CA GLU A 72 14.61 -8.33 -2.21
C GLU A 72 13.22 -8.22 -1.58
N MET A 73 12.31 -7.46 -2.22
CA MET A 73 10.92 -7.36 -1.77
C MET A 73 10.19 -8.71 -1.86
N ARG A 74 10.42 -9.51 -2.90
CA ARG A 74 9.84 -10.88 -3.01
C ARG A 74 10.29 -11.75 -1.83
N ARG A 75 11.56 -11.70 -1.49
CA ARG A 75 12.14 -12.46 -0.35
C ARG A 75 11.60 -12.01 1.01
N LEU A 76 11.12 -10.77 1.10
CA LEU A 76 10.45 -10.21 2.28
C LEU A 76 8.93 -10.49 2.29
N ASP A 77 8.44 -11.33 1.38
CA ASP A 77 7.01 -11.66 1.23
C ASP A 77 6.11 -10.42 1.01
N SER A 78 6.56 -9.54 0.13
CA SER A 78 5.84 -8.30 -0.22
C SER A 78 4.47 -8.59 -0.81
N LEU A 79 3.43 -7.97 -0.24
CA LEU A 79 2.07 -7.99 -0.79
C LEU A 79 2.04 -7.37 -2.19
N ILE A 80 2.71 -6.24 -2.37
CA ILE A 80 2.74 -5.52 -3.65
C ILE A 80 3.37 -6.38 -4.75
N MET A 81 4.47 -7.05 -4.46
CA MET A 81 5.11 -7.94 -5.43
C MET A 81 4.24 -9.16 -5.77
N ARG A 82 3.59 -9.75 -4.79
CA ARG A 82 2.68 -10.88 -4.98
C ARG A 82 1.47 -10.50 -5.84
N ALA A 83 0.86 -9.36 -5.58
CA ALA A 83 -0.24 -8.83 -6.38
C ALA A 83 0.21 -8.49 -7.81
N ALA A 84 1.40 -7.89 -7.97
CA ALA A 84 1.98 -7.57 -9.27
C ALA A 84 2.21 -8.82 -10.12
N GLU A 85 2.77 -9.88 -9.56
CA GLU A 85 2.98 -11.15 -10.28
C GLU A 85 1.64 -11.78 -10.70
N SER A 86 0.63 -11.74 -9.81
CA SER A 86 -0.70 -12.32 -10.07
C SER A 86 -1.54 -11.52 -11.08
N SER A 87 -1.15 -10.30 -11.39
CA SER A 87 -1.81 -9.40 -12.36
C SER A 87 -0.93 -9.03 -13.54
N ARG A 88 0.20 -9.74 -13.72
CA ARG A 88 1.20 -9.47 -14.77
C ARG A 88 0.58 -9.53 -16.16
N VAL A 89 0.98 -8.58 -17.01
CA VAL A 89 0.68 -8.57 -18.44
C VAL A 89 1.99 -8.57 -19.26
N PRO A 90 1.97 -9.05 -20.51
CA PRO A 90 3.17 -9.07 -21.36
C PRO A 90 3.74 -7.66 -21.57
N ALA A 91 5.01 -7.47 -21.22
CA ALA A 91 5.72 -6.20 -21.37
C ALA A 91 7.23 -6.36 -21.54
N GLY A 92 7.67 -7.44 -22.19
CA GLY A 92 9.09 -7.73 -22.40
C GLY A 92 9.85 -7.91 -21.09
N ALA A 93 10.89 -7.08 -20.88
CA ALA A 93 11.73 -7.16 -19.68
C ALA A 93 11.18 -6.36 -18.48
N ALA A 94 10.05 -5.69 -18.64
CA ALA A 94 9.40 -4.95 -17.58
C ALA A 94 8.36 -5.78 -16.83
N LEU A 95 8.15 -5.45 -15.57
CA LEU A 95 7.00 -5.93 -14.81
C LEU A 95 5.85 -4.94 -15.01
N ALA A 96 4.92 -5.28 -15.89
CA ALA A 96 3.69 -4.51 -16.09
C ALA A 96 2.48 -5.32 -15.64
N VAL A 97 1.44 -4.65 -15.20
CA VAL A 97 0.26 -5.26 -14.60
C VAL A 97 -1.05 -4.74 -15.20
N ASP A 98 -2.10 -5.53 -15.12
CA ASP A 98 -3.47 -5.03 -15.21
C ASP A 98 -3.76 -4.19 -13.95
N ARG A 99 -4.03 -2.90 -14.14
CA ARG A 99 -4.19 -1.93 -13.03
C ARG A 99 -5.37 -2.27 -12.12
N LEU A 100 -6.50 -2.62 -12.72
CA LEU A 100 -7.71 -2.91 -11.96
C LEU A 100 -7.52 -4.20 -11.17
N ARG A 101 -7.05 -5.24 -11.83
CA ARG A 101 -6.77 -6.52 -11.19
C ARG A 101 -5.74 -6.41 -10.07
N PHE A 102 -4.69 -5.63 -10.28
CA PHE A 102 -3.69 -5.35 -9.25
C PHE A 102 -4.30 -4.70 -8.01
N SER A 103 -5.06 -3.62 -8.20
CA SER A 103 -5.71 -2.89 -7.11
C SER A 103 -6.73 -3.77 -6.37
N GLU A 104 -7.52 -4.57 -7.08
CA GLU A 104 -8.45 -5.54 -6.50
C GLU A 104 -7.73 -6.55 -5.59
N LEU A 105 -6.64 -7.14 -6.07
CA LEU A 105 -5.85 -8.13 -5.30
C LEU A 105 -5.29 -7.54 -4.02
N VAL A 106 -4.74 -6.31 -4.08
CA VAL A 106 -4.23 -5.62 -2.90
C VAL A 106 -5.37 -5.27 -1.94
N THR A 107 -6.46 -4.72 -2.46
CA THR A 107 -7.63 -4.34 -1.65
C THR A 107 -8.21 -5.54 -0.91
N GLN A 108 -8.37 -6.66 -1.60
CA GLN A 108 -8.90 -7.90 -1.03
C GLN A 108 -7.96 -8.44 0.06
N ALA A 109 -6.66 -8.52 -0.22
CA ALA A 109 -5.69 -9.04 0.74
C ALA A 109 -5.64 -8.21 2.03
N VAL A 110 -5.71 -6.89 1.91
CA VAL A 110 -5.73 -5.98 3.05
C VAL A 110 -7.05 -6.10 3.83
N ALA A 111 -8.19 -6.17 3.13
CA ALA A 111 -9.50 -6.29 3.75
C ALA A 111 -9.69 -7.62 4.50
N ASP A 112 -9.14 -8.70 3.97
CA ASP A 112 -9.27 -10.05 4.55
C ASP A 112 -8.28 -10.30 5.70
N HIS A 113 -7.31 -9.41 5.90
CA HIS A 113 -6.29 -9.65 6.93
C HIS A 113 -6.85 -9.38 8.34
N PRO A 114 -6.85 -10.37 9.26
CA PRO A 114 -7.54 -10.28 10.56
C PRO A 114 -6.99 -9.20 11.51
N ARG A 115 -5.80 -8.65 11.22
CA ARG A 115 -5.15 -7.60 12.01
C ARG A 115 -5.12 -6.24 11.34
N ILE A 116 -5.77 -6.09 10.18
CA ILE A 116 -5.87 -4.80 9.49
C ILE A 116 -7.31 -4.32 9.52
N THR A 117 -7.53 -3.15 10.07
CA THR A 117 -8.80 -2.44 9.98
C THR A 117 -8.65 -1.28 9.01
N VAL A 118 -9.42 -1.30 7.92
CA VAL A 118 -9.44 -0.18 6.97
C VAL A 118 -10.51 0.83 7.39
N VAL A 119 -10.10 2.07 7.61
CA VAL A 119 -11.00 3.18 7.95
C VAL A 119 -11.00 4.16 6.78
N ARG A 120 -12.19 4.40 6.23
CA ARG A 120 -12.40 5.30 5.09
C ARG A 120 -12.74 6.70 5.60
N GLU A 121 -11.68 7.46 5.92
CA GLU A 121 -11.79 8.84 6.39
C GLU A 121 -10.52 9.63 6.07
N GLU A 122 -10.67 10.94 5.94
CA GLU A 122 -9.53 11.85 5.87
C GLU A 122 -9.05 12.19 7.28
N LEU A 123 -7.80 11.90 7.58
CA LEU A 123 -7.17 12.34 8.82
C LEU A 123 -6.61 13.75 8.66
N THR A 124 -7.21 14.71 9.36
CA THR A 124 -6.76 16.11 9.40
C THR A 124 -5.80 16.41 10.57
N ALA A 125 -5.68 15.48 11.51
CA ALA A 125 -4.77 15.55 12.66
C ALA A 125 -4.18 14.17 12.96
N LEU A 126 -3.01 14.15 13.60
CA LEU A 126 -2.40 12.89 14.01
C LEU A 126 -3.22 12.22 15.12
N PRO A 127 -3.37 10.89 15.09
CA PRO A 127 -4.01 10.16 16.18
C PRO A 127 -3.29 10.42 17.52
N THR A 128 -4.06 10.72 18.53
CA THR A 128 -3.55 11.02 19.88
C THR A 128 -3.51 9.80 20.80
N ASP A 129 -3.89 8.59 20.30
CA ASP A 129 -3.78 7.36 21.08
C ASP A 129 -2.32 7.11 21.46
N PRO A 130 -1.98 7.04 22.76
CA PRO A 130 -0.61 6.80 23.21
C PRO A 130 -0.04 5.44 22.78
N ARG A 131 -0.90 4.54 22.29
CA ARG A 131 -0.49 3.24 21.69
C ARG A 131 -0.18 3.35 20.20
N ALA A 132 -0.62 4.46 19.56
CA ALA A 132 -0.41 4.67 18.15
C ALA A 132 1.07 4.93 17.86
N ARG A 133 1.65 4.11 17.00
CA ARG A 133 2.96 4.36 16.40
C ARG A 133 2.73 4.71 14.93
N LEU A 134 3.15 5.90 14.55
CA LEU A 134 3.12 6.33 13.16
C LEU A 134 4.43 5.92 12.51
N PRO A 135 4.42 5.25 11.36
CA PRO A 135 5.61 5.22 10.53
C PRO A 135 5.86 6.65 10.05
N THR A 136 6.89 7.26 10.59
CA THR A 136 7.33 8.60 10.21
C THR A 136 7.97 8.54 8.84
N GLY A 137 7.29 9.01 7.81
CA GLY A 137 7.85 8.96 6.45
C GLY A 137 7.28 9.95 5.44
N LEU A 138 6.13 10.54 5.71
CA LEU A 138 5.57 11.56 4.81
C LEU A 138 5.07 12.75 5.63
N PRO A 139 5.44 13.98 5.25
CA PRO A 139 4.79 15.17 5.79
C PRO A 139 3.30 15.11 5.45
N PRO A 140 2.43 15.73 6.26
CA PRO A 140 1.01 15.85 5.95
C PRO A 140 0.85 16.46 4.55
N PRO A 141 -0.21 16.11 3.82
CA PRO A 141 -0.41 16.60 2.48
C PRO A 141 -0.34 18.13 2.48
N PHE A 142 0.47 18.66 1.60
CA PHE A 142 0.59 20.09 1.36
C PHE A 142 -0.82 20.64 1.12
N ARG A 143 -1.34 21.43 2.04
CA ARG A 143 -2.43 22.32 1.71
C ARG A 143 -1.82 23.41 0.83
N SER A 144 -2.15 23.39 -0.44
CA SER A 144 -2.00 24.58 -1.28
C SER A 144 -2.83 25.70 -0.65
N ALA A 145 -2.15 26.77 -0.31
CA ALA A 145 -2.78 28.02 0.09
C ALA A 145 -3.60 28.60 -1.07
#